data_59b2943f413b7e7c8f22f9204505001a
#
_entry.id   59b2943f413b7e7c8f22f9204505001a
#
_cell.length_a   1.000
_cell.length_b   1.000
_cell.length_c   1.000
_cell.angle_alpha   90.00
_cell.angle_beta   90.00
_cell.angle_gamma   90.00
#
_symmetry.space_group_name_H-M   'P 1'
#
loop_
_entity.id
_entity.type
_entity.pdbx_description
1 polymer ?
#
loop_
_entity_poly.entity_id
_entity_poly.type
_entity_poly.pdbx_seq_one_letter_code
_entity_poly.pdbx_strand_id
1 'polypeptide(L)'
;MLIGCPKEIKNHEYRVGLTPESARELARHGHEVWIESGAGLGIDATDEEYRTAGAKIVEGPDKIFAGCEMVVKVKEPQAGERSKLREGQILYTYLHLAPDREQTVDLVNAGVTAIAYETVTGPHGQLPLLKPMSQVAGRMSVQAGATALEKAHGGRGVLLGGVPGVMPGKVVVIGGGVVGFNAAQMAAGVGADVTILDRDPEVLERVGTHFETRAKTRFSNAANLHDAVCQADLVIGAVLIPGAAAPKLVTREMLGDMQKGA
;
A
#
# COMPACT_ATOMS: atom_id res chain seq x y z
N MET A 1 9.04 -27.29 -8.17
CA MET A 1 7.63 -26.85 -8.31
C MET A 1 7.54 -25.97 -9.53
N LEU A 2 6.41 -26.00 -10.22
CA LEU A 2 6.12 -25.12 -11.36
C LEU A 2 5.40 -23.85 -10.84
N ILE A 3 6.04 -22.68 -11.02
CA ILE A 3 5.57 -21.39 -10.53
C ILE A 3 5.19 -20.51 -11.71
N GLY A 4 4.00 -19.93 -11.70
CA GLY A 4 3.48 -19.10 -12.77
C GLY A 4 3.21 -17.66 -12.32
N CYS A 5 3.54 -16.70 -13.18
CA CYS A 5 3.22 -15.29 -12.99
C CYS A 5 2.42 -14.78 -14.18
N PRO A 6 1.10 -14.62 -14.05
CA PRO A 6 0.28 -14.01 -15.08
C PRO A 6 0.48 -12.50 -15.12
N LYS A 7 0.10 -11.89 -16.22
CA LYS A 7 -0.01 -10.44 -16.34
C LYS A 7 -1.12 -9.91 -15.46
N GLU A 8 -0.87 -8.79 -14.79
CA GLU A 8 -1.92 -8.10 -14.03
C GLU A 8 -2.98 -7.49 -14.94
N ILE A 9 -4.24 -7.72 -14.60
CA ILE A 9 -5.40 -7.25 -15.38
C ILE A 9 -6.24 -6.21 -14.63
N LYS A 10 -5.94 -5.96 -13.37
CA LYS A 10 -6.62 -4.93 -12.58
C LYS A 10 -6.29 -3.54 -13.14
N ASN A 11 -7.31 -2.68 -13.24
CA ASN A 11 -7.12 -1.32 -13.75
C ASN A 11 -6.05 -0.56 -12.96
N HIS A 12 -5.12 0.09 -13.68
CA HIS A 12 -3.97 0.82 -13.13
C HIS A 12 -3.01 -0.02 -12.27
N GLU A 13 -2.94 -1.34 -12.49
CA GLU A 13 -1.87 -2.18 -11.93
C GLU A 13 -0.79 -2.40 -13.01
N TYR A 14 0.36 -1.80 -12.80
CA TYR A 14 1.50 -1.85 -13.71
C TYR A 14 2.65 -2.72 -13.19
N ARG A 15 2.56 -3.18 -11.93
CA ARG A 15 3.56 -4.07 -11.32
C ARG A 15 3.37 -5.49 -11.82
N VAL A 16 4.35 -6.36 -11.53
CA VAL A 16 4.34 -7.78 -11.85
C VAL A 16 4.69 -8.60 -10.60
N GLY A 17 4.12 -9.78 -10.47
CA GLY A 17 4.34 -10.65 -9.30
C GLY A 17 5.79 -11.14 -9.15
N LEU A 18 6.47 -11.37 -10.27
CA LEU A 18 7.88 -11.77 -10.33
C LEU A 18 8.65 -10.86 -11.28
N THR A 19 9.70 -10.21 -10.79
CA THR A 19 10.68 -9.51 -11.65
C THR A 19 11.64 -10.53 -12.30
N PRO A 20 12.42 -10.15 -13.34
CA PRO A 20 13.44 -11.04 -13.91
C PRO A 20 14.44 -11.56 -12.86
N GLU A 21 14.83 -10.73 -11.88
CA GLU A 21 15.72 -11.14 -10.79
C GLU A 21 15.06 -12.19 -9.89
N SER A 22 13.79 -11.99 -9.55
CA SER A 22 13.03 -12.96 -8.75
C SER A 22 12.85 -14.29 -9.49
N ALA A 23 12.59 -14.25 -10.79
CA ALA A 23 12.48 -15.45 -11.63
C ALA A 23 13.82 -16.21 -11.68
N ARG A 24 14.94 -15.49 -11.81
CA ARG A 24 16.29 -16.07 -11.79
C ARG A 24 16.58 -16.77 -10.46
N GLU A 25 16.21 -16.15 -9.36
CA GLU A 25 16.45 -16.72 -8.03
C GLU A 25 15.65 -18.00 -7.83
N LEU A 26 14.38 -18.02 -8.24
CA LEU A 26 13.54 -19.23 -8.20
C LEU A 26 14.11 -20.35 -9.09
N ALA A 27 14.56 -20.01 -10.31
CA ALA A 27 15.19 -20.98 -11.22
C ALA A 27 16.48 -21.57 -10.63
N ARG A 28 17.32 -20.77 -9.96
CA ARG A 28 18.52 -21.24 -9.25
C ARG A 28 18.21 -22.23 -8.13
N HIS A 29 17.03 -22.09 -7.50
CA HIS A 29 16.57 -23.02 -6.48
C HIS A 29 15.85 -24.26 -7.05
N GLY A 30 15.93 -24.49 -8.36
CA GLY A 30 15.40 -25.68 -9.03
C GLY A 30 13.90 -25.63 -9.29
N HIS A 31 13.30 -24.44 -9.29
CA HIS A 31 11.91 -24.26 -9.70
C HIS A 31 11.82 -23.96 -11.21
N GLU A 32 10.79 -24.47 -11.86
CA GLU A 32 10.42 -24.04 -13.21
C GLU A 32 9.52 -22.82 -13.10
N VAL A 33 9.84 -21.74 -13.84
CA VAL A 33 9.13 -20.47 -13.78
C VAL A 33 8.50 -20.14 -15.13
N TRP A 34 7.19 -19.95 -15.16
CA TRP A 34 6.44 -19.51 -16.33
C TRP A 34 5.96 -18.08 -16.14
N ILE A 35 6.22 -17.24 -17.14
CA ILE A 35 5.77 -15.84 -17.16
C ILE A 35 4.85 -15.64 -18.37
N GLU A 36 3.70 -15.03 -18.15
CA GLU A 36 2.84 -14.63 -19.29
C GLU A 36 3.54 -13.56 -20.13
N SER A 37 3.45 -13.72 -21.46
CA SER A 37 4.03 -12.77 -22.41
C SER A 37 3.54 -11.34 -22.11
N GLY A 38 4.48 -10.41 -21.99
CA GLY A 38 4.23 -9.00 -21.69
C GLY A 38 3.83 -8.72 -20.24
N ALA A 39 3.95 -9.67 -19.31
CA ALA A 39 3.62 -9.44 -17.90
C ALA A 39 4.50 -8.37 -17.24
N GLY A 40 5.77 -8.25 -17.65
CA GLY A 40 6.73 -7.28 -17.10
C GLY A 40 6.71 -5.89 -17.76
N LEU A 41 5.94 -5.67 -18.83
CA LEU A 41 6.00 -4.42 -19.61
C LEU A 41 5.68 -3.17 -18.78
N GLY A 42 4.86 -3.30 -17.75
CA GLY A 42 4.51 -2.17 -16.88
C GLY A 42 5.66 -1.68 -15.97
N ILE A 43 6.74 -2.46 -15.87
CA ILE A 43 7.98 -2.14 -15.16
C ILE A 43 9.19 -2.09 -16.12
N ASP A 44 8.95 -1.96 -17.42
CA ASP A 44 9.95 -1.96 -18.50
C ASP A 44 10.78 -3.26 -18.59
N ALA A 45 10.30 -4.38 -18.04
CA ALA A 45 10.92 -5.68 -18.14
C ALA A 45 10.36 -6.46 -19.35
N THR A 46 11.24 -6.84 -20.26
CA THR A 46 10.92 -7.52 -21.52
C THR A 46 10.84 -9.05 -21.34
N ASP A 47 10.13 -9.73 -22.22
CA ASP A 47 10.08 -11.20 -22.27
C ASP A 47 11.48 -11.82 -22.43
N GLU A 48 12.40 -11.15 -23.13
CA GLU A 48 13.78 -11.63 -23.33
C GLU A 48 14.60 -11.57 -22.05
N GLU A 49 14.38 -10.56 -21.19
CA GLU A 49 15.03 -10.50 -19.87
C GLU A 49 14.57 -11.65 -18.98
N TYR A 50 13.29 -12.02 -19.05
CA TYR A 50 12.79 -13.21 -18.33
C TYR A 50 13.37 -14.52 -18.90
N ARG A 51 13.50 -14.67 -20.22
CA ARG A 51 14.17 -15.85 -20.82
C ARG A 51 15.63 -15.93 -20.37
N THR A 52 16.34 -14.83 -20.38
CA THR A 52 17.72 -14.72 -19.87
C THR A 52 17.81 -15.05 -18.38
N ALA A 53 16.77 -14.76 -17.62
CA ALA A 53 16.67 -15.13 -16.22
C ALA A 53 16.34 -16.63 -15.99
N GLY A 54 16.09 -17.40 -17.04
CA GLY A 54 15.77 -18.82 -16.97
C GLY A 54 14.27 -19.14 -16.88
N ALA A 55 13.40 -18.16 -17.09
CA ALA A 55 11.97 -18.36 -17.16
C ALA A 55 11.49 -18.74 -18.55
N LYS A 56 10.37 -19.45 -18.64
CA LYS A 56 9.68 -19.76 -19.87
C LYS A 56 8.55 -18.74 -20.09
N ILE A 57 8.51 -18.14 -21.28
CA ILE A 57 7.41 -17.26 -21.69
C ILE A 57 6.28 -18.11 -22.25
N VAL A 58 5.06 -17.85 -21.80
CA VAL A 58 3.84 -18.53 -22.24
C VAL A 58 2.80 -17.53 -22.71
N GLU A 59 2.07 -17.90 -23.76
CA GLU A 59 0.99 -17.07 -24.29
C GLU A 59 -0.30 -17.28 -23.50
N GLY A 60 -0.81 -16.20 -22.94
CA GLY A 60 -2.08 -16.11 -22.22
C GLY A 60 -2.06 -16.72 -20.81
N PRO A 61 -2.97 -16.25 -19.94
CA PRO A 61 -3.02 -16.65 -18.55
C PRO A 61 -3.51 -18.09 -18.35
N ASP A 62 -4.29 -18.64 -19.28
CA ASP A 62 -4.91 -19.98 -19.14
C ASP A 62 -3.89 -21.07 -18.93
N LYS A 63 -2.74 -21.02 -19.59
CA LYS A 63 -1.65 -21.98 -19.42
C LYS A 63 -1.05 -21.92 -18.01
N ILE A 64 -0.97 -20.72 -17.45
CA ILE A 64 -0.45 -20.50 -16.07
C ILE A 64 -1.42 -21.09 -15.07
N PHE A 65 -2.70 -20.69 -15.12
CA PHE A 65 -3.69 -21.17 -14.16
C PHE A 65 -3.91 -22.70 -14.26
N ALA A 66 -3.90 -23.27 -15.47
CA ALA A 66 -4.08 -24.69 -15.68
C ALA A 66 -2.84 -25.52 -15.28
N GLY A 67 -1.62 -25.02 -15.59
CA GLY A 67 -0.39 -25.82 -15.47
C GLY A 67 0.39 -25.62 -14.18
N CYS A 68 0.39 -24.42 -13.61
CA CYS A 68 1.28 -24.11 -12.49
C CYS A 68 0.74 -24.61 -11.14
N GLU A 69 1.65 -25.10 -10.30
CA GLU A 69 1.36 -25.49 -8.92
C GLU A 69 1.16 -24.26 -8.02
N MET A 70 1.91 -23.19 -8.29
CA MET A 70 1.82 -21.92 -7.60
C MET A 70 1.60 -20.78 -8.61
N VAL A 71 0.64 -19.91 -8.31
CA VAL A 71 0.41 -18.67 -9.06
C VAL A 71 0.82 -17.49 -8.17
N VAL A 72 1.75 -16.68 -8.68
CA VAL A 72 2.27 -15.50 -8.00
C VAL A 72 1.77 -14.25 -8.71
N LYS A 73 1.08 -13.37 -7.98
CA LYS A 73 0.51 -12.12 -8.50
C LYS A 73 0.86 -10.94 -7.57
N VAL A 74 0.51 -9.76 -7.99
CA VAL A 74 0.52 -8.56 -7.15
C VAL A 74 -0.84 -8.34 -6.51
N LYS A 75 -1.90 -8.25 -7.33
CA LYS A 75 -3.26 -7.97 -6.88
C LYS A 75 -4.10 -9.24 -6.77
N GLU A 76 -5.15 -9.09 -5.99
CA GLU A 76 -6.19 -10.11 -5.85
C GLU A 76 -6.71 -10.58 -7.22
N PRO A 77 -6.99 -11.89 -7.38
CA PRO A 77 -7.46 -12.42 -8.64
C PRO A 77 -8.85 -11.84 -8.96
N GLN A 78 -9.00 -11.32 -10.18
CA GLN A 78 -10.26 -10.81 -10.67
C GLN A 78 -11.23 -11.96 -10.99
N ALA A 79 -12.54 -11.70 -11.11
CA ALA A 79 -13.57 -12.74 -11.28
C ALA A 79 -13.23 -13.78 -12.37
N GLY A 80 -12.74 -13.31 -13.53
CA GLY A 80 -12.32 -14.18 -14.63
C GLY A 80 -11.07 -15.02 -14.36
N GLU A 81 -10.24 -14.63 -13.38
CA GLU A 81 -9.08 -15.40 -12.92
C GLU A 81 -9.48 -16.39 -11.82
N ARG A 82 -10.39 -15.98 -10.90
CA ARG A 82 -10.88 -16.85 -9.81
C ARG A 82 -11.50 -18.14 -10.35
N SER A 83 -12.24 -18.04 -11.46
CA SER A 83 -12.86 -19.20 -12.12
C SER A 83 -11.86 -20.21 -12.72
N LYS A 84 -10.58 -19.85 -12.85
CA LYS A 84 -9.51 -20.70 -13.37
C LYS A 84 -8.68 -21.39 -12.27
N LEU A 85 -8.88 -20.98 -11.02
CA LEU A 85 -8.20 -21.56 -9.88
C LEU A 85 -8.72 -22.98 -9.61
N ARG A 86 -7.87 -23.83 -9.06
CA ARG A 86 -8.18 -25.26 -8.84
C ARG A 86 -7.73 -25.74 -7.47
N GLU A 87 -8.34 -26.81 -7.02
CA GLU A 87 -8.00 -27.48 -5.76
C GLU A 87 -6.51 -27.83 -5.68
N GLY A 88 -5.91 -27.58 -4.51
CA GLY A 88 -4.50 -27.84 -4.23
C GLY A 88 -3.51 -26.84 -4.84
N GLN A 89 -3.97 -25.91 -5.68
CA GLN A 89 -3.12 -24.84 -6.23
C GLN A 89 -2.78 -23.82 -5.15
N ILE A 90 -1.55 -23.30 -5.16
CA ILE A 90 -1.13 -22.22 -4.27
C ILE A 90 -1.33 -20.88 -5.00
N LEU A 91 -2.02 -19.95 -4.36
CA LEU A 91 -2.16 -18.56 -4.81
C LEU A 91 -1.41 -17.66 -3.83
N TYR A 92 -0.40 -16.92 -4.30
CA TYR A 92 0.44 -16.05 -3.49
C TYR A 92 0.37 -14.62 -4.02
N THR A 93 -0.34 -13.73 -3.31
CA THR A 93 -0.67 -12.37 -3.75
C THR A 93 -1.22 -11.52 -2.59
N TYR A 94 -1.42 -10.21 -2.80
CA TYR A 94 -2.29 -9.42 -1.94
C TYR A 94 -3.75 -9.81 -2.18
N LEU A 95 -4.49 -10.16 -1.15
CA LEU A 95 -5.86 -10.68 -1.27
C LEU A 95 -6.94 -9.67 -0.88
N HIS A 96 -6.71 -8.87 0.15
CA HIS A 96 -7.70 -7.91 0.66
C HIS A 96 -9.08 -8.51 0.92
N LEU A 97 -9.15 -9.67 1.59
CA LEU A 97 -10.39 -10.46 1.73
C LEU A 97 -11.48 -9.78 2.58
N ALA A 98 -11.10 -8.98 3.57
CA ALA A 98 -12.05 -8.41 4.52
C ALA A 98 -13.21 -7.62 3.89
N PRO A 99 -13.00 -6.77 2.85
CA PRO A 99 -14.09 -6.06 2.16
C PRO A 99 -14.74 -6.87 1.01
N ASP A 100 -14.17 -8.01 0.59
CA ASP A 100 -14.61 -8.75 -0.60
C ASP A 100 -15.08 -10.17 -0.26
N ARG A 101 -16.38 -10.26 0.09
CA ARG A 101 -17.02 -11.53 0.42
C ARG A 101 -17.09 -12.47 -0.79
N GLU A 102 -17.34 -11.96 -1.98
CA GLU A 102 -17.45 -12.76 -3.20
C GLU A 102 -16.13 -13.46 -3.51
N GLN A 103 -15.03 -12.70 -3.53
CA GLN A 103 -13.70 -13.27 -3.70
C GLN A 103 -13.38 -14.35 -2.65
N THR A 104 -13.73 -14.09 -1.38
CA THR A 104 -13.48 -15.04 -0.30
C THR A 104 -14.21 -16.36 -0.55
N VAL A 105 -15.48 -16.30 -0.95
CA VAL A 105 -16.31 -17.49 -1.26
C VAL A 105 -15.75 -18.23 -2.47
N ASP A 106 -15.35 -17.53 -3.53
CA ASP A 106 -14.78 -18.13 -4.73
C ASP A 106 -13.47 -18.88 -4.42
N LEU A 107 -12.59 -18.29 -3.61
CA LEU A 107 -11.33 -18.94 -3.21
C LEU A 107 -11.55 -20.19 -2.36
N VAL A 108 -12.52 -20.14 -1.44
CA VAL A 108 -12.90 -21.31 -0.64
C VAL A 108 -13.47 -22.41 -1.52
N ASN A 109 -14.37 -22.08 -2.45
CA ASN A 109 -14.98 -23.04 -3.38
C ASN A 109 -13.94 -23.65 -4.35
N ALA A 110 -12.94 -22.88 -4.75
CA ALA A 110 -11.86 -23.35 -5.61
C ALA A 110 -10.90 -24.34 -4.90
N GLY A 111 -10.91 -24.41 -3.56
CA GLY A 111 -10.03 -25.28 -2.78
C GLY A 111 -8.55 -24.93 -2.87
N VAL A 112 -8.22 -23.66 -3.15
CA VAL A 112 -6.84 -23.19 -3.25
C VAL A 112 -6.21 -22.98 -1.89
N THR A 113 -4.88 -23.10 -1.81
CA THR A 113 -4.10 -22.61 -0.68
C THR A 113 -3.74 -21.15 -0.93
N ALA A 114 -4.56 -20.24 -0.42
CA ALA A 114 -4.36 -18.80 -0.62
C ALA A 114 -3.46 -18.22 0.47
N ILE A 115 -2.34 -17.63 0.09
CA ILE A 115 -1.37 -16.98 0.99
C ILE A 115 -1.38 -15.49 0.68
N ALA A 116 -1.90 -14.69 1.62
CA ALA A 116 -1.97 -13.25 1.49
C ALA A 116 -0.65 -12.59 1.91
N TYR A 117 -0.04 -11.79 1.04
CA TYR A 117 1.18 -11.02 1.37
C TYR A 117 1.01 -10.17 2.62
N GLU A 118 -0.17 -9.55 2.78
CA GLU A 118 -0.46 -8.64 3.89
C GLU A 118 -0.60 -9.32 5.24
N THR A 119 -0.64 -10.65 5.30
CA THR A 119 -0.74 -11.42 6.55
C THR A 119 0.52 -12.23 6.88
N VAL A 120 1.52 -12.22 5.99
CA VAL A 120 2.82 -12.86 6.28
C VAL A 120 3.54 -12.08 7.37
N THR A 121 3.81 -12.76 8.49
CA THR A 121 4.47 -12.15 9.66
C THR A 121 5.92 -12.56 9.76
N GLY A 122 6.77 -11.63 10.16
CA GLY A 122 8.15 -11.90 10.57
C GLY A 122 8.25 -12.35 12.05
N PRO A 123 9.46 -12.64 12.53
CA PRO A 123 9.70 -13.21 13.87
C PRO A 123 9.12 -12.40 15.04
N HIS A 124 8.94 -11.10 14.87
CA HIS A 124 8.42 -10.19 15.90
C HIS A 124 7.04 -9.64 15.54
N GLY A 125 6.26 -10.36 14.70
CA GLY A 125 4.90 -9.97 14.32
C GLY A 125 4.81 -8.81 13.31
N GLN A 126 5.96 -8.29 12.82
CA GLN A 126 5.94 -7.29 11.74
C GLN A 126 5.45 -7.91 10.43
N LEU A 127 4.94 -7.06 9.53
CA LEU A 127 4.42 -7.46 8.22
C LEU A 127 5.42 -7.07 7.11
N PRO A 128 6.46 -7.90 6.85
CA PRO A 128 7.58 -7.52 5.99
C PRO A 128 7.17 -7.27 4.54
N LEU A 129 6.17 -7.98 4.04
CA LEU A 129 5.70 -7.83 2.66
C LEU A 129 4.72 -6.65 2.49
N LEU A 130 4.04 -6.22 3.56
CA LEU A 130 3.17 -5.05 3.56
C LEU A 130 3.96 -3.74 3.80
N LYS A 131 5.04 -3.79 4.57
CA LYS A 131 5.82 -2.62 4.98
C LYS A 131 6.25 -1.72 3.81
N PRO A 132 6.81 -2.22 2.69
CA PRO A 132 7.22 -1.38 1.56
C PRO A 132 6.04 -0.60 0.96
N MET A 133 4.88 -1.22 0.83
CA MET A 133 3.68 -0.55 0.32
C MET A 133 3.18 0.53 1.27
N SER A 134 3.24 0.27 2.58
CA SER A 134 2.91 1.25 3.61
C SER A 134 3.86 2.45 3.57
N GLN A 135 5.14 2.23 3.28
CA GLN A 135 6.12 3.30 3.09
C GLN A 135 5.78 4.15 1.85
N VAL A 136 5.48 3.51 0.72
CA VAL A 136 5.06 4.21 -0.51
C VAL A 136 3.78 5.00 -0.26
N ALA A 137 2.75 4.40 0.36
CA ALA A 137 1.49 5.08 0.65
C ALA A 137 1.70 6.33 1.51
N GLY A 138 2.51 6.23 2.57
CA GLY A 138 2.84 7.38 3.41
C GLY A 138 3.53 8.50 2.64
N ARG A 139 4.50 8.19 1.80
CA ARG A 139 5.20 9.19 0.99
C ARG A 139 4.30 9.82 -0.08
N MET A 140 3.51 9.00 -0.76
CA MET A 140 2.55 9.45 -1.79
C MET A 140 1.44 10.33 -1.20
N SER A 141 1.02 10.11 0.04
CA SER A 141 -0.06 10.88 0.66
C SER A 141 0.24 12.39 0.70
N VAL A 142 1.50 12.78 0.89
CA VAL A 142 1.92 14.19 0.90
C VAL A 142 1.88 14.78 -0.52
N GLN A 143 2.30 14.04 -1.54
CA GLN A 143 2.22 14.49 -2.93
C GLN A 143 0.76 14.68 -3.36
N ALA A 144 -0.09 13.68 -3.10
CA ALA A 144 -1.52 13.76 -3.41
C ALA A 144 -2.20 14.90 -2.64
N GLY A 145 -1.87 15.08 -1.36
CA GLY A 145 -2.39 16.17 -0.54
C GLY A 145 -1.94 17.55 -1.03
N ALA A 146 -0.68 17.69 -1.43
CA ALA A 146 -0.18 18.95 -2.01
C ALA A 146 -0.94 19.32 -3.29
N THR A 147 -1.17 18.34 -4.18
CA THR A 147 -1.97 18.54 -5.40
C THR A 147 -3.42 18.91 -5.07
N ALA A 148 -4.05 18.24 -4.09
CA ALA A 148 -5.42 18.54 -3.68
C ALA A 148 -5.56 19.96 -3.09
N LEU A 149 -4.52 20.50 -2.46
CA LEU A 149 -4.50 21.87 -1.92
C LEU A 149 -4.40 22.97 -2.98
N GLU A 150 -4.08 22.63 -4.22
CA GLU A 150 -4.00 23.62 -5.30
C GLU A 150 -5.37 24.20 -5.66
N LYS A 151 -5.43 25.50 -5.97
CA LYS A 151 -6.67 26.17 -6.38
C LYS A 151 -7.32 25.52 -7.60
N ALA A 152 -6.53 25.03 -8.55
CA ALA A 152 -7.01 24.36 -9.75
C ALA A 152 -7.77 23.06 -9.43
N HIS A 153 -7.50 22.43 -8.28
CA HIS A 153 -8.15 21.21 -7.81
C HIS A 153 -9.21 21.45 -6.74
N GLY A 154 -9.59 22.73 -6.50
CA GLY A 154 -10.59 23.10 -5.51
C GLY A 154 -10.04 23.31 -4.09
N GLY A 155 -8.74 23.15 -3.91
CA GLY A 155 -8.06 23.35 -2.63
C GLY A 155 -7.97 24.82 -2.21
N ARG A 156 -7.55 25.04 -0.97
CA ARG A 156 -7.47 26.41 -0.39
C ARG A 156 -6.26 27.23 -0.86
N GLY A 157 -5.34 26.64 -1.64
CA GLY A 157 -4.16 27.32 -2.20
C GLY A 157 -3.05 27.51 -1.17
N VAL A 158 -2.82 26.53 -0.30
CA VAL A 158 -1.75 26.54 0.70
C VAL A 158 -0.54 25.79 0.15
N LEU A 159 0.63 26.44 0.22
CA LEU A 159 1.91 25.80 -0.04
C LEU A 159 2.40 25.15 1.26
N LEU A 160 2.59 23.83 1.26
CA LEU A 160 2.94 23.08 2.48
C LEU A 160 4.20 23.59 3.18
N GLY A 161 5.25 23.92 2.42
CA GLY A 161 6.50 24.44 3.00
C GLY A 161 6.48 25.92 3.36
N GLY A 162 5.44 26.67 3.00
CA GLY A 162 5.45 28.12 3.13
C GLY A 162 6.57 28.80 2.32
N VAL A 163 6.78 30.08 2.55
CA VAL A 163 7.91 30.86 2.05
C VAL A 163 8.27 31.93 3.10
N PRO A 164 9.45 32.57 3.02
CA PRO A 164 9.76 33.66 3.93
C PRO A 164 8.65 34.71 4.01
N GLY A 165 8.12 34.93 5.22
CA GLY A 165 6.99 35.80 5.49
C GLY A 165 5.59 35.17 5.36
N VAL A 166 5.49 33.90 4.91
CA VAL A 166 4.24 33.13 4.85
C VAL A 166 4.40 31.82 5.59
N MET A 167 3.53 31.57 6.55
CA MET A 167 3.58 30.34 7.37
C MET A 167 3.39 29.08 6.53
N PRO A 168 4.05 27.97 6.89
CA PRO A 168 3.84 26.67 6.26
C PRO A 168 2.43 26.12 6.53
N GLY A 169 1.99 25.21 5.66
CA GLY A 169 0.75 24.47 5.84
C GLY A 169 0.81 23.53 7.03
N LYS A 170 -0.31 23.39 7.73
CA LYS A 170 -0.47 22.48 8.87
C LYS A 170 -0.87 21.09 8.37
N VAL A 171 0.00 20.10 8.60
CA VAL A 171 -0.24 18.71 8.24
C VAL A 171 -0.48 17.90 9.51
N VAL A 172 -1.64 17.25 9.57
CA VAL A 172 -2.01 16.36 10.67
C VAL A 172 -1.96 14.91 10.18
N VAL A 173 -1.15 14.08 10.85
CA VAL A 173 -1.01 12.66 10.57
C VAL A 173 -1.65 11.87 11.72
N ILE A 174 -2.68 11.07 11.41
CA ILE A 174 -3.40 10.25 12.39
C ILE A 174 -2.85 8.81 12.31
N GLY A 175 -2.07 8.42 13.30
CA GLY A 175 -1.34 7.16 13.39
C GLY A 175 0.16 7.33 13.10
N GLY A 176 1.03 6.95 14.04
CA GLY A 176 2.49 7.02 13.93
C GLY A 176 3.15 5.71 13.46
N GLY A 177 2.36 4.78 12.88
CA GLY A 177 2.83 3.53 12.28
C GLY A 177 3.68 3.76 11.03
N VAL A 178 3.88 2.70 10.20
CA VAL A 178 4.75 2.79 9.01
C VAL A 178 4.26 3.85 8.03
N VAL A 179 2.96 3.89 7.73
CA VAL A 179 2.37 4.89 6.82
C VAL A 179 2.58 6.30 7.37
N GLY A 180 2.13 6.54 8.61
CA GLY A 180 2.17 7.87 9.21
C GLY A 180 3.59 8.38 9.45
N PHE A 181 4.51 7.52 9.83
CA PHE A 181 5.93 7.88 9.95
C PHE A 181 6.49 8.39 8.62
N ASN A 182 6.22 7.68 7.52
CA ASN A 182 6.70 8.09 6.19
C ASN A 182 5.97 9.32 5.66
N ALA A 183 4.68 9.49 5.95
CA ALA A 183 3.95 10.72 5.65
C ALA A 183 4.54 11.92 6.40
N ALA A 184 4.76 11.78 7.70
CA ALA A 184 5.38 12.84 8.51
C ALA A 184 6.80 13.18 8.05
N GLN A 185 7.59 12.19 7.65
CA GLN A 185 8.94 12.40 7.12
C GLN A 185 8.92 13.25 5.85
N MET A 186 8.00 12.97 4.93
CA MET A 186 7.87 13.76 3.69
C MET A 186 7.32 15.16 3.98
N ALA A 187 6.29 15.27 4.81
CA ALA A 187 5.70 16.57 5.16
C ALA A 187 6.69 17.48 5.89
N ALA A 188 7.43 16.95 6.87
CA ALA A 188 8.50 17.69 7.54
C ALA A 188 9.65 18.02 6.59
N GLY A 189 9.96 17.11 5.65
CA GLY A 189 11.01 17.32 4.63
C GLY A 189 10.73 18.47 3.66
N VAL A 190 9.46 18.74 3.35
CA VAL A 190 9.06 19.91 2.54
C VAL A 190 8.84 21.17 3.39
N GLY A 191 9.02 21.10 4.70
CA GLY A 191 8.95 22.26 5.61
C GLY A 191 7.55 22.55 6.17
N ALA A 192 6.62 21.61 6.10
CA ALA A 192 5.27 21.76 6.68
C ALA A 192 5.30 21.77 8.22
N ASP A 193 4.30 22.41 8.85
CA ASP A 193 4.04 22.30 10.29
C ASP A 193 3.31 20.98 10.59
N VAL A 194 4.06 19.96 11.05
CA VAL A 194 3.56 18.59 11.17
C VAL A 194 3.17 18.28 12.62
N THR A 195 1.98 17.70 12.79
CA THR A 195 1.53 17.12 14.05
C THR A 195 1.12 15.65 13.82
N ILE A 196 1.68 14.74 14.63
CA ILE A 196 1.40 13.30 14.57
C ILE A 196 0.58 12.90 15.79
N LEU A 197 -0.56 12.24 15.58
CA LEU A 197 -1.39 11.70 16.64
C LEU A 197 -1.30 10.17 16.68
N ASP A 198 -1.08 9.61 17.86
CA ASP A 198 -1.19 8.18 18.13
C ASP A 198 -1.76 7.92 19.52
N ARG A 199 -2.28 6.71 19.76
CA ARG A 199 -2.75 6.29 21.09
C ARG A 199 -1.68 5.54 21.89
N ASP A 200 -0.64 5.09 21.18
CA ASP A 200 0.45 4.33 21.78
C ASP A 200 1.58 5.27 22.20
N PRO A 201 1.86 5.39 23.51
CA PRO A 201 2.94 6.23 24.01
C PRO A 201 4.33 5.83 23.47
N GLU A 202 4.59 4.53 23.25
CA GLU A 202 5.86 4.06 22.71
C GLU A 202 6.06 4.52 21.25
N VAL A 203 4.97 4.52 20.47
CA VAL A 203 4.97 5.09 19.12
C VAL A 203 5.24 6.59 19.17
N LEU A 204 4.58 7.32 20.07
CA LEU A 204 4.78 8.76 20.23
C LEU A 204 6.22 9.11 20.66
N GLU A 205 6.80 8.34 21.59
CA GLU A 205 8.19 8.51 22.03
C GLU A 205 9.18 8.27 20.88
N ARG A 206 9.02 7.15 20.15
CA ARG A 206 9.87 6.82 18.99
C ARG A 206 9.79 7.89 17.92
N VAL A 207 8.59 8.35 17.59
CA VAL A 207 8.34 9.39 16.58
C VAL A 207 8.91 10.73 17.06
N GLY A 208 8.65 11.10 18.32
CA GLY A 208 9.17 12.33 18.93
C GLY A 208 10.69 12.38 18.92
N THR A 209 11.36 11.29 19.31
CA THR A 209 12.81 11.18 19.28
C THR A 209 13.37 11.29 17.85
N HIS A 210 12.70 10.67 16.84
CA HIS A 210 13.18 10.70 15.46
C HIS A 210 13.05 12.09 14.82
N PHE A 211 11.91 12.75 15.01
CA PHE A 211 11.63 14.04 14.37
C PHE A 211 12.14 15.23 15.17
N GLU A 212 12.38 15.05 16.47
CA GLU A 212 12.82 16.14 17.35
C GLU A 212 11.87 17.36 17.25
N THR A 213 12.37 18.51 16.86
CA THR A 213 11.59 19.74 16.68
C THR A 213 10.87 19.86 15.34
N ARG A 214 11.13 18.92 14.40
CA ARG A 214 10.57 18.96 13.03
C ARG A 214 9.12 18.49 12.94
N ALA A 215 8.64 17.77 13.93
CA ALA A 215 7.23 17.39 14.05
C ALA A 215 6.83 17.34 15.52
N LYS A 216 5.56 17.68 15.79
CA LYS A 216 4.96 17.62 17.11
C LYS A 216 4.26 16.27 17.27
N THR A 217 4.24 15.75 18.48
CA THR A 217 3.45 14.56 18.83
C THR A 217 2.31 14.94 19.77
N ARG A 218 1.16 14.27 19.61
CA ARG A 218 -0.01 14.51 20.46
C ARG A 218 -0.74 13.18 20.69
N PHE A 219 -1.18 12.94 21.93
CA PHE A 219 -1.97 11.75 22.25
C PHE A 219 -3.34 11.81 21.55
N SER A 220 -3.72 10.73 20.86
CA SER A 220 -4.96 10.64 20.10
C SER A 220 -6.13 10.27 20.98
N ASN A 221 -6.84 11.28 21.50
CA ASN A 221 -8.18 11.17 22.07
C ASN A 221 -9.16 12.01 21.25
N ALA A 222 -10.45 11.90 21.54
CA ALA A 222 -11.49 12.58 20.76
C ALA A 222 -11.29 14.11 20.69
N ALA A 223 -10.97 14.75 21.80
CA ALA A 223 -10.78 16.22 21.85
C ALA A 223 -9.53 16.67 21.07
N ASN A 224 -8.41 15.98 21.30
CA ASN A 224 -7.16 16.29 20.60
C ASN A 224 -7.25 16.04 19.09
N LEU A 225 -7.95 14.98 18.71
CA LEU A 225 -8.17 14.65 17.30
C LEU A 225 -9.03 15.71 16.62
N HIS A 226 -10.17 16.06 17.22
CA HIS A 226 -11.07 17.11 16.70
C HIS A 226 -10.32 18.43 16.53
N ASP A 227 -9.65 18.91 17.58
CA ASP A 227 -8.90 20.15 17.56
C ASP A 227 -7.81 20.17 16.46
N ALA A 228 -7.05 19.08 16.34
CA ALA A 228 -6.00 18.97 15.32
C ALA A 228 -6.59 18.96 13.89
N VAL A 229 -7.65 18.17 13.64
CA VAL A 229 -8.30 18.04 12.34
C VAL A 229 -8.89 19.38 11.89
N CYS A 230 -9.62 20.09 12.76
CA CYS A 230 -10.26 21.37 12.42
C CYS A 230 -9.26 22.48 12.08
N GLN A 231 -8.03 22.41 12.61
CA GLN A 231 -6.98 23.38 12.33
C GLN A 231 -6.07 23.01 11.15
N ALA A 232 -6.19 21.80 10.62
CA ALA A 232 -5.32 21.28 9.56
C ALA A 232 -5.63 21.88 8.19
N ASP A 233 -4.59 22.03 7.38
CA ASP A 233 -4.70 22.24 5.93
C ASP A 233 -4.74 20.90 5.20
N LEU A 234 -4.03 19.90 5.72
CA LEU A 234 -3.99 18.55 5.19
C LEU A 234 -4.08 17.53 6.33
N VAL A 235 -5.02 16.60 6.23
CA VAL A 235 -5.16 15.47 7.15
C VAL A 235 -4.81 14.17 6.43
N ILE A 236 -3.91 13.38 7.02
CA ILE A 236 -3.48 12.07 6.51
C ILE A 236 -3.90 11.00 7.52
N GLY A 237 -4.87 10.17 7.14
CA GLY A 237 -5.26 8.98 7.91
C GLY A 237 -4.29 7.83 7.68
N ALA A 238 -3.62 7.38 8.74
CA ALA A 238 -2.55 6.36 8.66
C ALA A 238 -2.72 5.23 9.68
N VAL A 239 -3.95 4.97 10.12
CA VAL A 239 -4.25 3.90 11.08
C VAL A 239 -4.61 2.62 10.33
N LEU A 240 -3.91 1.54 10.68
CA LEU A 240 -4.18 0.18 10.22
C LEU A 240 -4.46 -0.70 11.44
N ILE A 241 -5.53 -1.49 11.38
CA ILE A 241 -5.78 -2.59 12.31
C ILE A 241 -5.68 -3.88 11.50
N PRO A 242 -4.67 -4.73 11.74
CA PRO A 242 -4.52 -5.99 11.01
C PRO A 242 -5.78 -6.85 11.12
N GLY A 243 -6.28 -7.34 9.97
CA GLY A 243 -7.47 -8.22 9.93
C GLY A 243 -8.81 -7.54 10.21
N ALA A 244 -8.87 -6.21 10.35
CA ALA A 244 -10.10 -5.47 10.61
C ALA A 244 -10.23 -4.23 9.72
N ALA A 245 -11.45 -3.70 9.63
CA ALA A 245 -11.70 -2.43 8.97
C ALA A 245 -11.05 -1.27 9.77
N ALA A 246 -10.50 -0.29 9.05
CA ALA A 246 -9.96 0.91 9.68
C ALA A 246 -11.07 1.69 10.43
N PRO A 247 -10.83 2.16 11.66
CA PRO A 247 -11.81 2.96 12.38
C PRO A 247 -12.06 4.30 11.69
N LYS A 248 -13.30 4.75 11.69
CA LYS A 248 -13.69 6.07 11.17
C LYS A 248 -13.34 7.16 12.19
N LEU A 249 -12.08 7.57 12.22
CA LEU A 249 -11.57 8.55 13.19
C LEU A 249 -11.98 9.98 12.84
N VAL A 250 -12.03 10.33 11.56
CA VAL A 250 -12.51 11.63 11.09
C VAL A 250 -13.99 11.51 10.74
N THR A 251 -14.83 12.28 11.42
CA THR A 251 -16.29 12.27 11.23
C THR A 251 -16.74 13.33 10.22
N ARG A 252 -17.97 13.21 9.72
CA ARG A 252 -18.57 14.24 8.84
C ARG A 252 -18.68 15.61 9.53
N GLU A 253 -18.92 15.62 10.83
CA GLU A 253 -18.97 16.84 11.65
C GLU A 253 -17.60 17.54 11.63
N MET A 254 -16.52 16.80 11.91
CA MET A 254 -15.16 17.35 11.83
C MET A 254 -14.83 17.93 10.45
N LEU A 255 -15.31 17.29 9.36
CA LEU A 255 -15.12 17.83 8.01
C LEU A 255 -15.84 19.17 7.80
N GLY A 256 -17.00 19.36 8.46
CA GLY A 256 -17.74 20.63 8.45
C GLY A 256 -17.01 21.77 9.18
N ASP A 257 -16.21 21.39 10.20
CA ASP A 257 -15.46 22.34 11.03
C ASP A 257 -14.06 22.66 10.49
N MET A 258 -13.60 21.91 9.46
CA MET A 258 -12.31 22.17 8.80
C MET A 258 -12.33 23.47 8.00
N GLN A 259 -11.14 24.00 7.74
CA GLN A 259 -10.98 25.15 6.86
C GLN A 259 -11.48 24.82 5.44
N LYS A 260 -12.23 25.72 4.83
CA LYS A 260 -12.76 25.52 3.47
C LYS A 260 -11.63 25.26 2.46
N GLY A 261 -11.68 24.12 1.79
CA GLY A 261 -10.69 23.71 0.80
C GLY A 261 -9.44 23.04 1.42
N ALA A 262 -9.49 22.63 2.70
CA ALA A 262 -8.51 21.76 3.32
C ALA A 262 -8.71 20.31 2.83
#